data_e0e4efb00f5547342858556398c49f6c
#
_entry.id   e0e4efb00f5547342858556398c49f6c
#
_cell.length_a   1.000
_cell.length_b   1.000
_cell.length_c   1.000
_cell.angle_alpha   90.00
_cell.angle_beta   90.00
_cell.angle_gamma   90.00
#
_symmetry.space_group_name_H-M   'P 1'
#
loop_
_entity.id
_entity.type
_entity.pdbx_description
1 polymer ?
#
loop_
_entity_poly.entity_id
_entity_poly.type
_entity_poly.pdbx_seq_one_letter_code
_entity_poly.pdbx_strand_id
1 'polypeptide(L)'
;MRTLVVGIAVVLTAGLAADLALIQPNEVAAQLAAKGTHPAIFQVGPNVLYRGKHIPGAVYAGPASRPEGLELLKQAVGKLPRDGEIILYCGCCPWGDCPNVKPAMALLKEMGFTHAKAMYVETGFGKDWTDKGYPVEAGTRKQ
;
A
#
# COMPACT_ATOMS: atom_id res chain seq x y z
N MET A 1 -46.05 -44.14 8.60
CA MET A 1 -45.70 -42.69 8.55
C MET A 1 -44.20 -42.56 8.88
N ARG A 2 -43.37 -42.28 7.89
CA ARG A 2 -41.92 -42.03 8.06
C ARG A 2 -41.68 -40.53 7.94
N THR A 3 -41.33 -39.90 9.04
CA THR A 3 -40.98 -38.47 9.09
C THR A 3 -39.56 -38.29 8.62
N LEU A 4 -39.38 -37.66 7.46
CA LEU A 4 -38.05 -37.20 6.96
C LEU A 4 -37.64 -35.93 7.68
N VAL A 5 -36.59 -35.95 8.49
CA VAL A 5 -35.97 -34.78 9.07
C VAL A 5 -34.92 -34.29 8.07
N VAL A 6 -35.17 -33.19 7.39
CA VAL A 6 -34.22 -32.54 6.52
C VAL A 6 -33.34 -31.63 7.40
N GLY A 7 -32.11 -32.06 7.66
CA GLY A 7 -31.12 -31.26 8.35
C GLY A 7 -30.57 -30.18 7.42
N ILE A 8 -30.84 -28.90 7.72
CA ILE A 8 -30.21 -27.76 7.04
C ILE A 8 -28.81 -27.61 7.61
N ALA A 9 -27.81 -27.96 6.83
CA ALA A 9 -26.41 -27.65 7.15
C ALA A 9 -26.16 -26.17 6.88
N VAL A 10 -26.03 -25.37 7.94
CA VAL A 10 -25.55 -23.99 7.87
C VAL A 10 -24.05 -24.03 7.64
N VAL A 11 -23.62 -23.78 6.42
CA VAL A 11 -22.20 -23.58 6.10
C VAL A 11 -21.82 -22.16 6.57
N LEU A 12 -21.20 -22.07 7.73
CA LEU A 12 -20.51 -20.84 8.14
C LEU A 12 -19.30 -20.66 7.23
N THR A 13 -19.42 -19.82 6.23
CA THR A 13 -18.24 -19.28 5.53
C THR A 13 -17.55 -18.29 6.47
N ALA A 14 -16.54 -18.74 7.19
CA ALA A 14 -15.60 -17.86 7.87
C ALA A 14 -14.92 -17.04 6.76
N GLY A 15 -15.32 -15.78 6.63
CA GLY A 15 -14.62 -14.81 5.79
C GLY A 15 -13.22 -14.64 6.36
N LEU A 16 -12.23 -15.28 5.74
CA LEU A 16 -10.82 -14.99 5.98
C LEU A 16 -10.63 -13.52 5.62
N ALA A 17 -10.46 -12.67 6.65
CA ALA A 17 -9.90 -11.34 6.47
C ALA A 17 -8.53 -11.57 5.80
N ALA A 18 -8.41 -11.21 4.51
CA ALA A 18 -7.16 -11.37 3.78
C ALA A 18 -6.12 -10.46 4.46
N ASP A 19 -5.08 -11.05 5.06
CA ASP A 19 -3.95 -10.31 5.59
C ASP A 19 -3.33 -9.48 4.47
N LEU A 20 -2.97 -8.22 4.78
CA LEU A 20 -2.30 -7.35 3.83
C LEU A 20 -0.92 -7.93 3.51
N ALA A 21 -0.57 -8.00 2.24
CA ALA A 21 0.79 -8.32 1.82
C ALA A 21 1.74 -7.19 2.25
N LEU A 22 2.72 -7.51 3.09
CA LEU A 22 3.66 -6.56 3.66
C LEU A 22 5.05 -6.71 3.06
N ILE A 23 5.80 -5.62 3.07
CA ILE A 23 7.23 -5.59 2.76
C ILE A 23 7.94 -4.71 3.80
N GLN A 24 9.12 -5.10 4.23
CA GLN A 24 9.88 -4.35 5.23
C GLN A 24 10.65 -3.19 4.58
N PRO A 25 10.92 -2.08 5.32
CA PRO A 25 11.69 -0.95 4.79
C PRO A 25 13.07 -1.31 4.24
N ASN A 26 13.80 -2.22 4.90
CA ASN A 26 15.10 -2.69 4.44
C ASN A 26 15.00 -3.47 3.12
N GLU A 27 13.92 -4.21 2.89
CA GLU A 27 13.69 -4.92 1.63
C GLU A 27 13.40 -3.93 0.49
N VAL A 28 12.62 -2.88 0.76
CA VAL A 28 12.37 -1.81 -0.21
C VAL A 28 13.67 -1.08 -0.54
N ALA A 29 14.48 -0.73 0.45
CA ALA A 29 15.78 -0.11 0.25
C ALA A 29 16.73 -0.99 -0.59
N ALA A 30 16.74 -2.29 -0.35
CA ALA A 30 17.51 -3.26 -1.13
C ALA A 30 17.03 -3.33 -2.60
N GLN A 31 15.73 -3.31 -2.84
CA GLN A 31 15.18 -3.27 -4.20
C GLN A 31 15.56 -1.99 -4.94
N LEU A 32 15.57 -0.83 -4.27
CA LEU A 32 16.01 0.43 -4.87
C LEU A 32 17.50 0.44 -5.24
N ALA A 33 18.33 -0.26 -4.47
CA ALA A 33 19.77 -0.37 -4.73
C ALA A 33 20.11 -1.40 -5.82
N ALA A 34 19.21 -2.33 -6.11
CA ALA A 34 19.42 -3.36 -7.11
C ALA A 34 19.43 -2.77 -8.54
N LYS A 35 20.16 -3.42 -9.43
CA LYS A 35 20.12 -3.08 -10.87
C LYS A 35 18.90 -3.73 -11.51
N GLY A 36 18.30 -3.03 -12.46
CA GLY A 36 17.17 -3.56 -13.23
C GLY A 36 15.85 -2.81 -12.99
N THR A 37 14.74 -3.51 -13.15
CA THR A 37 13.41 -2.95 -12.95
C THR A 37 13.11 -2.76 -11.47
N HIS A 38 12.57 -1.59 -11.12
CA HIS A 38 12.13 -1.29 -9.77
C HIS A 38 10.61 -1.36 -9.66
N PRO A 39 10.05 -1.68 -8.49
CA PRO A 39 8.61 -1.62 -8.26
C PRO A 39 8.11 -0.18 -8.42
N ALA A 40 6.85 -0.02 -8.81
CA ALA A 40 6.19 1.27 -8.76
C ALA A 40 5.85 1.59 -7.30
N ILE A 41 6.32 2.72 -6.79
CA ILE A 41 6.17 3.12 -5.38
C ILE A 41 5.24 4.32 -5.29
N PHE A 42 4.24 4.25 -4.42
CA PHE A 42 3.27 5.32 -4.20
C PHE A 42 3.20 5.69 -2.72
N GLN A 43 3.29 6.99 -2.45
CA GLN A 43 3.02 7.52 -1.13
C GLN A 43 1.55 7.90 -1.05
N VAL A 44 0.80 7.24 -0.15
CA VAL A 44 -0.66 7.38 -0.04
C VAL A 44 -1.12 8.16 1.20
N GLY A 45 -0.19 8.81 1.87
CA GLY A 45 -0.45 9.65 3.04
C GLY A 45 -0.59 11.13 2.71
N PRO A 46 -0.40 12.03 3.71
CA PRO A 46 -0.50 13.47 3.52
C PRO A 46 0.57 14.04 2.58
N ASN A 47 0.18 14.96 1.70
CA ASN A 47 1.09 15.57 0.73
C ASN A 47 2.26 16.33 1.37
N VAL A 48 2.05 16.94 2.53
CA VAL A 48 3.12 17.65 3.24
C VAL A 48 4.31 16.74 3.58
N LEU A 49 4.07 15.48 3.89
CA LEU A 49 5.12 14.50 4.15
C LEU A 49 5.88 14.14 2.86
N TYR A 50 5.16 13.91 1.78
CA TYR A 50 5.76 13.64 0.48
C TYR A 50 6.66 14.77 0.02
N ARG A 51 6.18 16.00 0.12
CA ARG A 51 6.96 17.21 -0.25
C ARG A 51 8.19 17.41 0.63
N GLY A 52 8.09 17.05 1.89
CA GLY A 52 9.22 17.13 2.82
C GLY A 52 10.31 16.11 2.46
N LYS A 53 9.99 14.85 2.55
CA LYS A 53 10.87 13.73 2.17
C LYS A 53 10.06 12.53 1.74
N HIS A 54 10.46 11.88 0.66
CA HIS A 54 9.86 10.66 0.17
C HIS A 54 10.90 9.69 -0.40
N ILE A 55 10.50 8.46 -0.65
CA ILE A 55 11.34 7.44 -1.29
C ILE A 55 11.64 7.89 -2.72
N PRO A 56 12.92 7.83 -3.19
CA PRO A 56 13.27 8.18 -4.55
C PRO A 56 12.43 7.44 -5.59
N GLY A 57 11.88 8.19 -6.54
CA GLY A 57 11.01 7.63 -7.57
C GLY A 57 9.56 7.39 -7.16
N ALA A 58 9.23 7.53 -5.88
CA ALA A 58 7.84 7.42 -5.43
C ALA A 58 6.96 8.53 -6.02
N VAL A 59 5.73 8.17 -6.35
CA VAL A 59 4.69 9.10 -6.85
C VAL A 59 3.72 9.39 -5.71
N TYR A 60 3.33 10.65 -5.56
CA TYR A 60 2.27 11.01 -4.64
C TYR A 60 0.90 10.58 -5.14
N ALA A 61 0.17 9.86 -4.32
CA ALA A 61 -1.17 9.35 -4.65
C ALA A 61 -2.08 9.26 -3.40
N GLY A 62 -2.20 10.37 -2.66
CA GLY A 62 -2.97 10.39 -1.42
C GLY A 62 -3.68 11.71 -1.13
N PRO A 63 -4.20 11.88 0.08
CA PRO A 63 -4.29 10.85 1.13
C PRO A 63 -5.42 9.84 0.85
N ALA A 64 -5.11 8.55 0.93
CA ALA A 64 -6.06 7.49 0.56
C ALA A 64 -7.20 7.29 1.58
N SER A 65 -7.15 7.97 2.71
CA SER A 65 -8.27 8.08 3.66
C SER A 65 -9.42 8.95 3.14
N ARG A 66 -9.25 9.60 1.99
CA ARG A 66 -10.25 10.47 1.36
C ARG A 66 -10.55 10.01 -0.07
N PRO A 67 -11.78 10.22 -0.57
CA PRO A 67 -12.16 9.87 -1.95
C PRO A 67 -11.22 10.47 -3.01
N GLU A 68 -10.81 11.72 -2.84
CA GLU A 68 -9.92 12.41 -3.78
C GLU A 68 -8.54 11.74 -3.87
N GLY A 69 -8.02 11.27 -2.73
CA GLY A 69 -6.74 10.56 -2.69
C GLY A 69 -6.85 9.17 -3.31
N LEU A 70 -7.95 8.47 -3.12
CA LEU A 70 -8.21 7.21 -3.80
C LEU A 70 -8.34 7.38 -5.32
N GLU A 71 -8.97 8.46 -5.78
CA GLU A 71 -9.05 8.76 -7.20
C GLU A 71 -7.67 9.08 -7.79
N LEU A 72 -6.82 9.83 -7.07
CA LEU A 72 -5.43 10.05 -7.48
C LEU A 72 -4.66 8.73 -7.61
N LEU A 73 -4.81 7.82 -6.65
CA LEU A 73 -4.17 6.51 -6.70
C LEU A 73 -4.68 5.71 -7.91
N LYS A 74 -5.98 5.68 -8.11
CA LYS A 74 -6.60 4.98 -9.25
C LYS A 74 -6.07 5.46 -10.60
N GLN A 75 -5.94 6.78 -10.77
CA GLN A 75 -5.37 7.38 -11.98
C GLN A 75 -3.88 7.04 -12.12
N ALA A 76 -3.11 7.15 -11.04
CA ALA A 76 -1.67 6.90 -11.05
C ALA A 76 -1.32 5.45 -11.43
N VAL A 77 -2.11 4.47 -10.97
CA VAL A 77 -1.87 3.05 -11.27
C VAL A 77 -2.59 2.55 -12.52
N GLY A 78 -3.50 3.35 -13.09
CA GLY A 78 -4.42 2.90 -14.14
C GLY A 78 -3.78 2.27 -15.37
N LYS A 79 -2.59 2.73 -15.74
CA LYS A 79 -1.82 2.25 -16.91
C LYS A 79 -0.80 1.17 -16.56
N LEU A 80 -0.64 0.81 -15.30
CA LEU A 80 0.30 -0.22 -14.89
C LEU A 80 -0.24 -1.62 -15.21
N PRO A 81 0.64 -2.58 -15.53
CA PRO A 81 0.24 -3.97 -15.69
C PRO A 81 -0.30 -4.52 -14.36
N ARG A 82 -1.34 -5.35 -14.41
CA ARG A 82 -2.00 -5.88 -13.20
C ARG A 82 -1.15 -6.86 -12.42
N ASP A 83 -0.15 -7.43 -13.03
CA ASP A 83 0.89 -8.28 -12.43
C ASP A 83 2.18 -7.52 -12.09
N GLY A 84 2.23 -6.20 -12.30
CA GLY A 84 3.35 -5.35 -11.92
C GLY A 84 3.50 -5.22 -10.41
N GLU A 85 4.76 -5.13 -9.95
CA GLU A 85 5.04 -4.90 -8.53
C GLU A 85 4.72 -3.47 -8.13
N ILE A 86 3.89 -3.33 -7.11
CA ILE A 86 3.50 -2.04 -6.51
C ILE A 86 3.81 -2.07 -5.03
N ILE A 87 4.41 -0.99 -4.53
CA ILE A 87 4.63 -0.75 -3.11
C ILE A 87 3.90 0.51 -2.71
N LEU A 88 3.03 0.42 -1.71
CA LEU A 88 2.39 1.56 -1.06
C LEU A 88 3.02 1.86 0.27
N TYR A 89 3.13 3.12 0.65
CA TYR A 89 3.47 3.52 2.01
C TYR A 89 2.78 4.84 2.39
N CYS A 90 2.56 5.04 3.68
CA CYS A 90 1.97 6.27 4.21
C CYS A 90 2.99 7.14 4.95
N GLY A 91 3.61 6.58 5.98
CA GLY A 91 4.65 7.25 6.77
C GLY A 91 4.16 8.34 7.74
N CYS A 92 2.85 8.56 7.85
CA CYS A 92 2.32 9.66 8.67
C CYS A 92 2.17 9.31 10.17
N CYS A 93 2.07 8.03 10.49
CA CYS A 93 1.68 7.55 11.82
C CYS A 93 2.10 6.10 12.01
N PRO A 94 2.10 5.61 13.26
CA PRO A 94 2.34 4.20 13.52
C PRO A 94 1.40 3.31 12.72
N TRP A 95 1.87 2.12 12.37
CA TRP A 95 1.15 1.19 11.49
C TRP A 95 -0.31 0.96 11.90
N GLY A 96 -0.54 0.77 13.20
CA GLY A 96 -1.89 0.51 13.72
C GLY A 96 -2.87 1.67 13.55
N ASP A 97 -2.37 2.89 13.45
CA ASP A 97 -3.16 4.13 13.40
C ASP A 97 -3.26 4.72 11.98
N CYS A 98 -2.66 4.06 10.99
CA CYS A 98 -2.63 4.59 9.62
C CYS A 98 -3.99 4.45 8.92
N PRO A 99 -4.67 5.55 8.58
CA PRO A 99 -5.97 5.51 7.92
C PRO A 99 -5.87 5.34 6.40
N ASN A 100 -4.66 5.40 5.82
CA ASN A 100 -4.47 5.49 4.37
C ASN A 100 -4.14 4.16 3.70
N VAL A 101 -3.36 3.29 4.36
CA VAL A 101 -2.83 2.07 3.71
C VAL A 101 -3.93 1.06 3.41
N LYS A 102 -4.82 0.80 4.37
CA LYS A 102 -5.90 -0.21 4.17
C LYS A 102 -6.82 0.13 2.99
N PRO A 103 -7.40 1.35 2.89
CA PRO A 103 -8.25 1.67 1.75
C PRO A 103 -7.47 1.70 0.43
N ALA A 104 -6.21 2.12 0.42
CA ALA A 104 -5.36 2.08 -0.77
C ALA A 104 -5.12 0.64 -1.26
N MET A 105 -4.77 -0.28 -0.36
CA MET A 105 -4.58 -1.70 -0.70
C MET A 105 -5.90 -2.35 -1.16
N ALA A 106 -7.02 -1.99 -0.55
CA ALA A 106 -8.35 -2.47 -0.98
C ALA A 106 -8.68 -2.04 -2.40
N LEU A 107 -8.39 -0.77 -2.75
CA LEU A 107 -8.56 -0.26 -4.11
C LEU A 107 -7.71 -1.03 -5.12
N LEU A 108 -6.42 -1.27 -4.83
CA LEU A 108 -5.56 -2.02 -5.74
C LEU A 108 -6.06 -3.45 -5.95
N LYS A 109 -6.53 -4.10 -4.89
CA LYS A 109 -7.13 -5.44 -4.98
C LYS A 109 -8.40 -5.43 -5.87
N GLU A 110 -9.30 -4.46 -5.68
CA GLU A 110 -10.50 -4.28 -6.49
C GLU A 110 -10.16 -4.04 -7.96
N MET A 111 -9.10 -3.29 -8.25
CA MET A 111 -8.60 -3.05 -9.61
C MET A 111 -7.87 -4.26 -10.23
N GLY A 112 -7.68 -5.35 -9.49
CA GLY A 112 -7.08 -6.59 -10.00
C GLY A 112 -5.55 -6.64 -9.94
N PHE A 113 -4.89 -5.79 -9.15
CA PHE A 113 -3.44 -5.87 -8.94
C PHE A 113 -3.10 -7.05 -8.03
N THR A 114 -2.23 -7.93 -8.49
CA THR A 114 -1.89 -9.20 -7.82
C THR A 114 -0.58 -9.15 -7.03
N HIS A 115 0.28 -8.16 -7.29
CA HIS A 115 1.60 -8.01 -6.66
C HIS A 115 1.76 -6.65 -5.96
N ALA A 116 0.70 -6.21 -5.29
CA ALA A 116 0.74 -5.01 -4.46
C ALA A 116 1.11 -5.37 -3.02
N LYS A 117 2.04 -4.61 -2.44
CA LYS A 117 2.49 -4.75 -1.05
C LYS A 117 2.43 -3.40 -0.35
N ALA A 118 2.18 -3.42 0.95
CA ALA A 118 2.31 -2.24 1.81
C ALA A 118 3.63 -2.29 2.57
N MET A 119 4.42 -1.21 2.50
CA MET A 119 5.62 -1.10 3.31
C MET A 119 5.22 -0.91 4.77
N TYR A 120 5.71 -1.82 5.62
CA TYR A 120 5.45 -1.78 7.05
C TYR A 120 6.24 -0.64 7.71
N VAL A 121 5.54 0.41 8.09
CA VAL A 121 6.08 1.56 8.82
C VAL A 121 5.60 1.47 10.25
N GLU A 122 6.42 0.96 11.14
CA GLU A 122 6.03 0.67 12.54
C GLU A 122 5.72 1.94 13.31
N THR A 123 6.60 2.94 13.23
CA THR A 123 6.52 4.19 13.99
C THR A 123 6.20 5.39 13.11
N GLY A 124 6.91 5.54 12.00
CA GLY A 124 6.80 6.64 11.07
C GLY A 124 7.96 6.68 10.10
N PHE A 125 7.81 7.40 8.99
CA PHE A 125 8.80 7.46 7.92
C PHE A 125 10.18 7.97 8.40
N GLY A 126 10.20 8.92 9.33
CA GLY A 126 11.45 9.42 9.91
C GLY A 126 12.25 8.29 10.55
N LYS A 127 11.68 7.59 11.53
CA LYS A 127 12.38 6.53 12.28
C LYS A 127 12.65 5.29 11.47
N ASP A 128 11.70 4.88 10.65
CA ASP A 128 11.74 3.56 10.00
C ASP A 128 12.45 3.62 8.64
N TRP A 129 12.65 4.82 8.09
CA TRP A 129 13.32 5.04 6.81
C TRP A 129 14.49 6.01 6.90
N THR A 130 14.24 7.29 7.22
CA THR A 130 15.25 8.34 7.19
C THR A 130 16.39 8.12 8.20
N ASP A 131 16.04 7.80 9.45
CA ASP A 131 17.01 7.55 10.52
C ASP A 131 17.82 6.26 10.31
N LYS A 132 17.34 5.37 9.45
CA LYS A 132 18.05 4.16 8.99
C LYS A 132 19.08 4.46 7.88
N GLY A 133 19.13 5.69 7.40
CA GLY A 133 20.05 6.09 6.32
C GLY A 133 19.60 5.66 4.93
N TYR A 134 18.35 5.25 4.75
CA TYR A 134 17.83 4.90 3.43
C TYR A 134 17.61 6.15 2.56
N PRO A 135 17.70 6.04 1.22
CA PRO A 135 17.68 7.18 0.33
C PRO A 135 16.35 7.94 0.34
N VAL A 136 16.43 9.27 0.25
CA VAL A 136 15.27 10.16 0.19
C VAL A 136 15.42 11.20 -0.91
N GLU A 137 14.29 11.63 -1.44
CA GLU A 137 14.13 12.84 -2.26
C GLU A 137 13.24 13.84 -1.51
N ALA A 138 13.36 15.13 -1.86
CA ALA A 138 12.52 16.21 -1.37
C ALA A 138 11.80 16.91 -2.52
N GLY A 139 10.70 17.60 -2.21
CA GLY A 139 9.93 18.38 -3.17
C GLY A 139 8.91 17.58 -3.95
N THR A 140 8.30 18.22 -4.95
CA THR A 140 7.36 17.62 -5.89
C THR A 140 8.08 17.28 -7.18
N ARG A 141 7.95 16.03 -7.65
CA ARG A 141 8.37 15.70 -9.01
C ARG A 141 7.48 16.48 -9.98
N LYS A 142 8.08 17.30 -10.85
CA LYS A 142 7.34 17.88 -11.97
C LYS A 142 6.88 16.74 -12.86
N GLN A 143 5.58 16.62 -13.03
CA GLN A 143 4.97 15.73 -14.00
C GLN A 143 5.22 16.23 -15.41
#